data_7beafb857ccdecd6c6bae034a0462410
#
_entry.id   7beafb857ccdecd6c6bae034a0462410
#
_cell.length_a   1.000
_cell.length_b   1.000
_cell.length_c   1.000
_cell.angle_alpha   90.00
_cell.angle_beta   90.00
_cell.angle_gamma   90.00
#
_symmetry.space_group_name_H-M   'P 1'
#
loop_
_entity.id
_entity.type
_entity.pdbx_description
1 polymer ?
#
loop_
_entity_poly.entity_id
_entity_poly.type
_entity_poly.pdbx_seq_one_letter_code
_entity_poly.pdbx_strand_id
1 'polypeptide(L)'
;DYMVKSKLSIALLMASSLPIGMQANNIIESGDTSRVYDIDEVVVIDQPKEAFRLRQQPLSSTSFNGDLIRSLNVQDVRNLSVFVPSFSMPEYGSRYTSSIYMRGIGSRVYSPAVGIYVDGMPILSKSAFNFHTYDVDRVDVLHGPQGTLYGMNTEGGLIRLYSRNPFQYQGTDVKLSIGTKLHRQIEASHYEKLNDKMAFSVAGFYGGQNGFFRNQYDGSHADLINEFGGKGRFLWRPTDRLNFDFIADYQYTRQNGFPYGQVVTEDELSSATITSPLYGLKVGTQSPNQNRQGNYRRNIINTGLGIKYAGNGFDINSMTSWQFLRDYMLMDI
;
A
#
# COMPACT_ATOMS: atom_id res chain seq x y z
N ASP A 1 13.68 -1.69 32.43
CA ASP A 1 14.02 -0.30 32.02
C ASP A 1 15.39 -0.15 31.35
N TYR A 2 16.36 -0.99 31.66
CA TYR A 2 17.70 -0.95 31.06
C TYR A 2 17.78 -1.56 29.63
N MET A 3 16.94 -2.53 29.31
CA MET A 3 16.95 -3.21 28.01
C MET A 3 16.32 -2.41 26.86
N VAL A 4 15.43 -1.48 27.15
CA VAL A 4 14.78 -0.63 26.12
C VAL A 4 15.69 0.50 25.67
N LYS A 5 16.52 1.03 26.59
CA LYS A 5 17.47 2.11 26.26
C LYS A 5 18.65 1.65 25.40
N SER A 6 19.08 0.39 25.53
CA SER A 6 20.21 -0.14 24.73
C SER A 6 19.83 -0.38 23.26
N LYS A 7 18.59 -0.74 22.98
CA LYS A 7 18.10 -1.01 21.60
C LYS A 7 17.87 0.29 20.81
N LEU A 8 17.49 1.37 21.49
CA LEU A 8 17.32 2.67 20.83
C LEU A 8 18.68 3.30 20.46
N SER A 9 19.71 3.08 21.28
CA SER A 9 21.07 3.59 21.03
C SER A 9 21.75 2.91 19.84
N ILE A 10 21.48 1.62 19.59
CA ILE A 10 22.04 0.89 18.44
C ILE A 10 21.38 1.33 17.14
N ALA A 11 20.08 1.61 17.14
CA ALA A 11 19.38 2.15 15.96
C ALA A 11 19.85 3.56 15.58
N LEU A 12 20.20 4.38 16.57
CA LEU A 12 20.71 5.73 16.34
C LEU A 12 22.16 5.76 15.85
N LEU A 13 22.99 4.78 16.25
CA LEU A 13 24.39 4.67 15.80
C LEU A 13 24.51 4.20 14.35
N MET A 14 23.56 3.40 13.84
CA MET A 14 23.57 3.01 12.43
C MET A 14 23.11 4.13 11.48
N ALA A 15 22.35 5.10 11.97
CA ALA A 15 21.94 6.27 11.19
C ALA A 15 23.06 7.33 11.02
N SER A 16 24.12 7.28 11.85
CA SER A 16 25.19 8.29 11.83
C SER A 16 26.38 7.99 10.91
N SER A 17 26.40 6.83 10.24
CA SER A 17 27.50 6.42 9.37
C SER A 17 27.23 6.47 7.86
N LEU A 18 26.08 6.97 7.45
CA LEU A 18 25.78 7.19 6.04
C LEU A 18 26.31 8.58 5.62
N PRO A 19 27.13 8.70 4.57
CA PRO A 19 27.53 10.00 4.04
C PRO A 19 26.31 10.68 3.42
N ILE A 20 25.79 11.71 4.10
CA ILE A 20 24.73 12.55 3.57
C ILE A 20 25.36 13.49 2.55
N GLY A 21 25.45 13.07 1.32
CA GLY A 21 25.73 13.93 0.18
C GLY A 21 24.44 14.69 -0.21
N MET A 22 24.14 15.79 0.47
CA MET A 22 23.10 16.70 0.02
C MET A 22 23.62 17.47 -1.19
N GLN A 23 23.23 17.07 -2.41
CA GLN A 23 23.32 17.96 -3.58
C GLN A 23 22.02 18.76 -3.65
N ALA A 24 22.12 20.04 -3.25
CA ALA A 24 21.09 21.01 -3.54
C ALA A 24 21.21 21.42 -5.02
N ASN A 25 20.31 20.94 -5.87
CA ASN A 25 20.18 21.48 -7.21
C ASN A 25 19.44 22.80 -7.14
N ASN A 26 20.15 23.89 -7.48
CA ASN A 26 19.57 25.22 -7.69
C ASN A 26 18.61 25.16 -8.86
N ILE A 27 17.32 25.30 -8.59
CA ILE A 27 16.30 25.55 -9.61
C ILE A 27 16.41 27.02 -10.00
N ILE A 28 16.97 27.31 -11.17
CA ILE A 28 16.85 28.61 -11.82
C ILE A 28 15.56 28.60 -12.61
N GLU A 29 14.66 29.46 -12.22
CA GLU A 29 13.46 29.81 -12.99
C GLU A 29 13.83 30.34 -14.39
N SER A 30 13.30 29.72 -15.42
CA SER A 30 13.01 30.40 -16.65
C SER A 30 11.61 30.03 -17.13
N GLY A 31 10.74 31.04 -17.16
CA GLY A 31 9.36 30.84 -17.56
C GLY A 31 9.26 30.42 -19.03
N ASP A 32 8.60 29.28 -19.23
CA ASP A 32 7.95 29.01 -20.49
C ASP A 32 6.67 28.20 -20.22
N THR A 33 5.54 28.77 -20.61
CA THR A 33 4.18 28.31 -20.35
C THR A 33 3.69 27.36 -21.45
N SER A 34 4.48 26.36 -21.79
CA SER A 34 4.02 25.22 -22.59
C SER A 34 4.67 23.93 -22.00
N ARG A 35 4.25 23.53 -20.83
CA ARG A 35 4.50 22.16 -20.41
C ARG A 35 3.61 21.24 -21.24
N VAL A 36 4.07 20.91 -22.42
CA VAL A 36 3.70 19.65 -23.04
C VAL A 36 4.15 18.60 -22.05
N TYR A 37 3.22 17.97 -21.35
CA TYR A 37 3.49 16.73 -20.65
C TYR A 37 3.82 15.72 -21.75
N ASP A 38 5.09 15.63 -22.09
CA ASP A 38 5.60 14.48 -22.79
C ASP A 38 5.28 13.31 -21.89
N ILE A 39 4.28 12.51 -22.29
CA ILE A 39 3.96 11.28 -21.60
C ILE A 39 5.13 10.40 -21.97
N ASP A 40 6.18 10.46 -21.14
CA ASP A 40 7.34 9.61 -21.26
C ASP A 40 6.83 8.21 -21.54
N GLU A 41 7.29 7.66 -22.62
CA GLU A 41 6.94 6.32 -23.08
C GLU A 41 7.02 5.39 -21.85
N VAL A 42 5.87 4.92 -21.37
CA VAL A 42 5.82 4.02 -20.22
C VAL A 42 6.65 2.82 -20.62
N VAL A 43 7.91 2.85 -20.24
CA VAL A 43 8.83 1.73 -20.46
C VAL A 43 8.23 0.58 -19.67
N VAL A 44 7.65 -0.37 -20.38
CA VAL A 44 7.12 -1.58 -19.77
C VAL A 44 8.31 -2.24 -19.10
N ILE A 45 8.35 -2.17 -17.77
CA ILE A 45 9.26 -3.02 -17.02
C ILE A 45 8.82 -4.43 -17.40
N ASP A 46 9.70 -5.12 -18.07
CA ASP A 46 9.51 -6.44 -18.64
C ASP A 46 8.90 -7.40 -17.59
N GLN A 47 7.59 -7.65 -17.78
CA GLN A 47 6.84 -8.58 -16.93
C GLN A 47 6.95 -9.97 -17.49
N PRO A 48 7.16 -11.00 -16.65
CA PRO A 48 7.36 -12.37 -17.12
C PRO A 48 6.25 -12.94 -17.99
N LYS A 49 5.05 -12.33 -17.95
CA LYS A 49 3.86 -12.84 -18.62
C LYS A 49 3.35 -11.98 -19.76
N GLU A 50 3.97 -10.82 -20.03
CA GLU A 50 3.52 -9.90 -21.07
C GLU A 50 4.61 -9.68 -22.13
N ALA A 51 4.34 -10.13 -23.35
CA ALA A 51 5.23 -9.95 -24.49
C ALA A 51 5.06 -8.59 -25.21
N PHE A 52 4.02 -7.82 -24.85
CA PHE A 52 3.67 -6.58 -25.55
C PHE A 52 3.55 -5.42 -24.58
N ARG A 53 3.86 -4.21 -25.09
CA ARG A 53 3.65 -2.96 -24.33
C ARG A 53 2.17 -2.81 -23.97
N LEU A 54 1.87 -2.32 -22.77
CA LEU A 54 0.50 -2.15 -22.27
C LEU A 54 -0.39 -1.36 -23.26
N ARG A 55 0.14 -0.33 -23.92
CA ARG A 55 -0.56 0.44 -24.96
C ARG A 55 -0.92 -0.37 -26.22
N GLN A 56 -0.26 -1.47 -26.48
CA GLN A 56 -0.49 -2.32 -27.65
C GLN A 56 -1.49 -3.43 -27.35
N GLN A 57 -1.89 -3.58 -26.09
CA GLN A 57 -2.88 -4.58 -25.69
C GLN A 57 -4.28 -3.97 -25.81
N PRO A 58 -5.29 -4.73 -26.26
CA PRO A 58 -6.68 -4.27 -26.33
C PRO A 58 -7.31 -4.27 -24.93
N LEU A 59 -6.66 -3.62 -23.96
CA LEU A 59 -7.07 -3.57 -22.58
C LEU A 59 -7.34 -2.13 -22.14
N SER A 60 -8.41 -1.94 -21.39
CA SER A 60 -8.63 -0.68 -20.67
C SER A 60 -7.72 -0.65 -19.45
N SER A 61 -6.81 0.31 -19.40
CA SER A 61 -5.87 0.46 -18.29
C SER A 61 -5.74 1.92 -17.85
N THR A 62 -5.43 2.11 -16.57
CA THR A 62 -5.05 3.39 -15.98
C THR A 62 -3.68 3.22 -15.35
N SER A 63 -2.72 4.05 -15.75
CA SER A 63 -1.35 3.99 -15.23
C SER A 63 -0.95 5.29 -14.57
N PHE A 64 -0.27 5.19 -13.44
CA PHE A 64 0.29 6.31 -12.68
C PHE A 64 1.79 6.09 -12.54
N ASN A 65 2.58 7.11 -12.88
CA ASN A 65 4.01 7.11 -12.58
C ASN A 65 4.27 7.54 -11.13
N GLY A 66 5.49 7.32 -10.64
CA GLY A 66 5.86 7.60 -9.25
C GLY A 66 5.71 9.07 -8.86
N ASP A 67 5.98 10.01 -9.77
CA ASP A 67 5.83 11.44 -9.50
C ASP A 67 4.35 11.81 -9.30
N LEU A 68 3.47 11.27 -10.13
CA LEU A 68 2.03 11.48 -9.98
C LEU A 68 1.51 10.84 -8.69
N ILE A 69 1.95 9.62 -8.35
CA ILE A 69 1.58 8.95 -7.10
C ILE A 69 1.99 9.79 -5.89
N ARG A 70 3.20 10.37 -5.91
CA ARG A 70 3.69 11.26 -4.85
C ARG A 70 2.90 12.57 -4.79
N SER A 71 2.63 13.20 -5.93
CA SER A 71 1.89 14.47 -5.99
C SER A 71 0.43 14.32 -5.55
N LEU A 72 -0.20 13.20 -5.86
CA LEU A 72 -1.55 12.85 -5.43
C LEU A 72 -1.62 12.34 -3.97
N ASN A 73 -0.46 12.20 -3.31
CA ASN A 73 -0.33 11.69 -1.96
C ASN A 73 -1.05 10.34 -1.74
N VAL A 74 -0.90 9.42 -2.68
CA VAL A 74 -1.44 8.05 -2.56
C VAL A 74 -0.65 7.32 -1.48
N GLN A 75 -1.29 7.01 -0.36
CA GLN A 75 -0.65 6.41 0.82
C GLN A 75 -0.98 4.92 0.97
N ASP A 76 -2.12 4.50 0.45
CA ASP A 76 -2.56 3.11 0.48
C ASP A 76 -3.30 2.74 -0.81
N VAL A 77 -3.54 1.46 -1.01
CA VAL A 77 -4.24 0.95 -2.21
C VAL A 77 -5.65 1.53 -2.32
N ARG A 78 -6.31 1.80 -1.19
CA ARG A 78 -7.65 2.41 -1.18
C ARG A 78 -7.67 3.81 -1.78
N ASN A 79 -6.59 4.59 -1.58
CA ASN A 79 -6.52 5.94 -2.13
C ASN A 79 -6.59 5.96 -3.67
N LEU A 80 -6.20 4.88 -4.34
CA LEU A 80 -6.35 4.76 -5.78
C LEU A 80 -7.81 4.85 -6.24
N SER A 81 -8.78 4.48 -5.38
CA SER A 81 -10.20 4.55 -5.72
C SER A 81 -10.72 5.98 -5.98
N VAL A 82 -9.99 6.99 -5.55
CA VAL A 82 -10.32 8.40 -5.82
C VAL A 82 -9.94 8.79 -7.26
N PHE A 83 -8.94 8.14 -7.83
CA PHE A 83 -8.33 8.53 -9.10
C PHE A 83 -8.59 7.54 -10.24
N VAL A 84 -8.98 6.30 -9.92
CA VAL A 84 -9.22 5.25 -10.91
C VAL A 84 -10.71 5.11 -11.17
N PRO A 85 -11.19 5.38 -12.39
CA PRO A 85 -12.60 5.20 -12.74
C PRO A 85 -13.07 3.76 -12.51
N SER A 86 -14.26 3.61 -11.97
CA SER A 86 -14.90 2.31 -11.73
C SER A 86 -14.16 1.38 -10.75
N PHE A 87 -13.15 1.88 -10.05
CA PHE A 87 -12.51 1.20 -8.93
C PHE A 87 -13.10 1.71 -7.62
N SER A 88 -13.47 0.81 -6.72
CA SER A 88 -13.96 1.14 -5.39
C SER A 88 -13.37 0.20 -4.35
N MET A 89 -12.88 0.76 -3.25
CA MET A 89 -12.35 -0.01 -2.13
C MET A 89 -12.92 0.50 -0.81
N PRO A 90 -14.19 0.17 -0.52
CA PRO A 90 -14.79 0.53 0.77
C PRO A 90 -14.11 -0.23 1.91
N GLU A 91 -13.96 0.46 3.04
CA GLU A 91 -13.48 -0.08 4.30
C GLU A 91 -14.62 -0.02 5.32
N TYR A 92 -14.95 -1.17 5.89
CA TYR A 92 -16.06 -1.29 6.84
C TYR A 92 -15.55 -1.26 8.29
N GLY A 93 -14.94 -0.13 8.66
CA GLY A 93 -14.46 0.12 10.02
C GLY A 93 -13.08 -0.46 10.38
N SER A 94 -12.44 -1.20 9.48
CA SER A 94 -11.08 -1.73 9.67
C SER A 94 -10.45 -2.12 8.33
N ARG A 95 -9.12 -2.00 8.22
CA ARG A 95 -8.36 -2.51 7.07
C ARG A 95 -8.63 -3.99 6.77
N TYR A 96 -8.95 -4.78 7.80
CA TYR A 96 -9.36 -6.18 7.64
C TYR A 96 -10.59 -6.35 6.75
N THR A 97 -11.54 -5.43 6.85
CA THR A 97 -12.83 -5.50 6.14
C THR A 97 -12.83 -4.79 4.78
N SER A 98 -11.68 -4.29 4.32
CA SER A 98 -11.58 -3.68 2.99
C SER A 98 -11.97 -4.67 1.89
N SER A 99 -12.76 -4.20 0.94
CA SER A 99 -13.24 -4.99 -0.20
C SER A 99 -12.95 -4.27 -1.49
N ILE A 100 -12.55 -5.00 -2.53
CA ILE A 100 -12.20 -4.43 -3.83
C ILE A 100 -13.28 -4.73 -4.85
N TYR A 101 -13.67 -3.69 -5.58
CA TYR A 101 -14.62 -3.77 -6.69
C TYR A 101 -14.03 -3.04 -7.91
N MET A 102 -14.11 -3.68 -9.07
CA MET A 102 -13.77 -3.11 -10.35
C MET A 102 -14.96 -3.25 -11.30
N ARG A 103 -15.49 -2.13 -11.82
CA ARG A 103 -16.71 -2.12 -12.64
C ARG A 103 -17.88 -2.88 -12.00
N GLY A 104 -18.00 -2.79 -10.67
CA GLY A 104 -19.04 -3.50 -9.90
C GLY A 104 -18.72 -4.97 -9.60
N ILE A 105 -17.68 -5.56 -10.20
CA ILE A 105 -17.25 -6.93 -9.94
C ILE A 105 -16.31 -6.95 -8.74
N GLY A 106 -16.67 -7.67 -7.68
CA GLY A 106 -15.90 -7.76 -6.45
C GLY A 106 -16.54 -8.68 -5.44
N SER A 107 -15.88 -8.89 -4.32
CA SER A 107 -16.39 -9.74 -3.23
C SER A 107 -16.09 -9.12 -1.87
N ARG A 108 -17.11 -9.10 -1.01
CA ARG A 108 -16.97 -8.67 0.39
C ARG A 108 -16.49 -9.80 1.31
N VAL A 109 -16.93 -11.01 1.10
CA VAL A 109 -16.77 -12.12 2.07
C VAL A 109 -15.85 -13.21 1.57
N TYR A 110 -15.96 -13.57 0.29
CA TYR A 110 -15.22 -14.69 -0.32
C TYR A 110 -13.94 -14.23 -1.02
N SER A 111 -13.39 -15.08 -1.86
CA SER A 111 -12.20 -14.81 -2.67
C SER A 111 -12.35 -13.50 -3.43
N PRO A 112 -11.31 -12.67 -3.48
CA PRO A 112 -11.34 -11.42 -4.22
C PRO A 112 -11.50 -11.67 -5.71
N ALA A 113 -12.19 -10.77 -6.40
CA ALA A 113 -12.33 -10.80 -7.86
C ALA A 113 -11.35 -9.85 -8.57
N VAL A 114 -10.58 -9.08 -7.81
CA VAL A 114 -9.54 -8.18 -8.32
C VAL A 114 -8.22 -8.58 -7.68
N GLY A 115 -7.21 -8.88 -8.51
CA GLY A 115 -5.88 -9.25 -8.05
C GLY A 115 -5.02 -8.03 -7.72
N ILE A 116 -4.08 -8.19 -6.78
CA ILE A 116 -3.02 -7.20 -6.53
C ILE A 116 -1.68 -7.90 -6.64
N TYR A 117 -0.76 -7.26 -7.37
CA TYR A 117 0.62 -7.72 -7.52
C TYR A 117 1.58 -6.59 -7.15
N VAL A 118 2.60 -6.91 -6.38
CA VAL A 118 3.69 -6.00 -6.03
C VAL A 118 5.00 -6.61 -6.55
N ASP A 119 5.67 -5.93 -7.47
CA ASP A 119 6.91 -6.40 -8.11
C ASP A 119 6.78 -7.83 -8.69
N GLY A 120 5.62 -8.18 -9.22
CA GLY A 120 5.32 -9.51 -9.76
C GLY A 120 4.86 -10.54 -8.73
N MET A 121 4.91 -10.24 -7.45
CA MET A 121 4.41 -11.11 -6.38
C MET A 121 2.91 -10.89 -6.15
N PRO A 122 2.07 -11.93 -6.22
CA PRO A 122 0.66 -11.81 -5.88
C PRO A 122 0.46 -11.62 -4.38
N ILE A 123 -0.43 -10.71 -4.00
CA ILE A 123 -0.96 -10.63 -2.65
C ILE A 123 -2.10 -11.65 -2.54
N LEU A 124 -1.92 -12.66 -1.70
CA LEU A 124 -2.79 -13.85 -1.69
C LEU A 124 -4.04 -13.66 -0.83
N SER A 125 -3.94 -12.92 0.26
CA SER A 125 -5.03 -12.75 1.21
C SER A 125 -5.74 -11.43 1.04
N LYS A 126 -7.07 -11.45 1.02
CA LYS A 126 -7.91 -10.25 0.98
C LYS A 126 -7.63 -9.30 2.16
N SER A 127 -7.38 -9.81 3.35
CA SER A 127 -7.05 -8.99 4.52
C SER A 127 -5.72 -8.24 4.37
N ALA A 128 -4.88 -8.65 3.42
CA ALA A 128 -3.63 -7.98 3.07
C ALA A 128 -3.78 -6.90 1.98
N PHE A 129 -4.93 -6.75 1.33
CA PHE A 129 -5.10 -5.91 0.14
C PHE A 129 -4.99 -4.42 0.41
N ASN A 130 -5.47 -3.95 1.56
CA ASN A 130 -5.30 -2.55 1.95
C ASN A 130 -4.02 -2.41 2.78
N PHE A 131 -2.90 -2.19 2.10
CA PHE A 131 -1.59 -1.97 2.70
C PHE A 131 -1.05 -0.59 2.35
N HIS A 132 -0.06 -0.13 3.11
CA HIS A 132 0.61 1.13 2.86
C HIS A 132 1.49 1.02 1.62
N THR A 133 1.31 1.97 0.68
CA THR A 133 2.10 2.05 -0.56
C THR A 133 3.29 2.98 -0.35
N TYR A 134 4.49 2.44 -0.37
CA TYR A 134 5.75 3.16 -0.29
C TYR A 134 6.75 2.56 -1.27
N ASP A 135 7.78 3.27 -1.66
CA ASP A 135 8.75 2.83 -2.67
C ASP A 135 8.06 2.37 -3.97
N VAL A 136 7.08 3.15 -4.44
CA VAL A 136 6.33 2.84 -5.65
C VAL A 136 6.73 3.81 -6.76
N ASP A 137 7.15 3.27 -7.90
CA ASP A 137 7.53 4.00 -9.11
C ASP A 137 6.41 4.02 -10.15
N ARG A 138 5.59 2.98 -10.18
CA ARG A 138 4.46 2.89 -11.10
C ARG A 138 3.34 2.06 -10.52
N VAL A 139 2.11 2.45 -10.82
CA VAL A 139 0.90 1.65 -10.58
C VAL A 139 0.15 1.51 -11.89
N ASP A 140 -0.15 0.27 -12.28
CA ASP A 140 -1.02 -0.04 -13.39
C ASP A 140 -2.30 -0.68 -12.88
N VAL A 141 -3.43 -0.17 -13.29
CA VAL A 141 -4.75 -0.73 -13.02
C VAL A 141 -5.36 -1.21 -14.31
N LEU A 142 -5.52 -2.51 -14.44
CA LEU A 142 -6.10 -3.18 -15.59
C LEU A 142 -7.58 -3.47 -15.33
N HIS A 143 -8.45 -2.98 -16.18
CA HIS A 143 -9.90 -3.13 -16.03
C HIS A 143 -10.40 -4.32 -16.86
N GLY A 144 -11.11 -5.23 -16.21
CA GLY A 144 -11.68 -6.43 -16.83
C GLY A 144 -10.83 -7.69 -16.63
N PRO A 145 -11.32 -8.83 -17.12
CA PRO A 145 -10.75 -10.14 -16.83
C PRO A 145 -9.28 -10.29 -17.28
N GLN A 146 -8.43 -10.78 -16.38
CA GLN A 146 -7.02 -11.05 -16.62
C GLN A 146 -6.63 -12.51 -16.29
N GLY A 147 -7.61 -13.39 -16.17
CA GLY A 147 -7.43 -14.77 -15.70
C GLY A 147 -6.50 -15.63 -16.55
N THR A 148 -6.41 -15.37 -17.85
CA THR A 148 -5.53 -16.12 -18.76
C THR A 148 -4.05 -15.93 -18.47
N LEU A 149 -3.64 -14.73 -18.03
CA LEU A 149 -2.25 -14.40 -17.74
C LEU A 149 -1.93 -14.47 -16.24
N TYR A 150 -2.87 -14.07 -15.39
CA TYR A 150 -2.64 -13.89 -13.95
C TYR A 150 -3.36 -14.93 -13.08
N GLY A 151 -4.24 -15.74 -13.66
CA GLY A 151 -4.92 -16.83 -12.97
C GLY A 151 -6.06 -16.35 -12.07
N MET A 152 -6.18 -16.95 -10.89
CA MET A 152 -7.29 -16.73 -9.95
C MET A 152 -7.38 -15.28 -9.46
N ASN A 153 -8.61 -14.88 -9.06
CA ASN A 153 -8.89 -13.59 -8.43
C ASN A 153 -8.66 -12.37 -9.35
N THR A 154 -8.81 -12.54 -10.66
CA THR A 154 -8.58 -11.47 -11.64
C THR A 154 -9.73 -11.33 -12.64
N GLU A 155 -10.94 -11.69 -12.23
CA GLU A 155 -12.16 -11.62 -13.06
C GLU A 155 -12.63 -10.18 -13.29
N GLY A 156 -12.49 -9.31 -12.29
CA GLY A 156 -12.87 -7.90 -12.36
C GLY A 156 -11.75 -7.00 -12.84
N GLY A 157 -10.50 -7.39 -12.60
CA GLY A 157 -9.34 -6.60 -12.94
C GLY A 157 -8.08 -6.96 -12.15
N LEU A 158 -7.05 -6.14 -12.34
CA LEU A 158 -5.73 -6.36 -11.75
C LEU A 158 -5.09 -5.02 -11.39
N ILE A 159 -4.49 -4.92 -10.22
CA ILE A 159 -3.68 -3.78 -9.78
C ILE A 159 -2.23 -4.26 -9.67
N ARG A 160 -1.32 -3.58 -10.34
CA ARG A 160 0.12 -3.88 -10.30
C ARG A 160 0.87 -2.68 -9.76
N LEU A 161 1.66 -2.90 -8.74
CA LEU A 161 2.56 -1.91 -8.17
C LEU A 161 4.01 -2.32 -8.48
N TYR A 162 4.81 -1.36 -8.87
CA TYR A 162 6.21 -1.57 -9.19
C TYR A 162 7.09 -0.66 -8.37
N SER A 163 8.13 -1.22 -7.78
CA SER A 163 9.17 -0.45 -7.11
C SER A 163 10.15 0.12 -8.12
N ARG A 164 10.80 1.20 -7.71
CA ARG A 164 11.86 1.81 -8.50
C ARG A 164 13.04 0.85 -8.68
N ASN A 165 13.61 0.86 -9.87
CA ASN A 165 14.73 -0.02 -10.22
C ASN A 165 16.08 0.64 -9.83
N PRO A 166 16.85 0.05 -8.89
CA PRO A 166 18.11 0.64 -8.43
C PRO A 166 19.24 0.60 -9.48
N PHE A 167 19.11 -0.11 -10.60
CA PHE A 167 20.03 0.04 -11.72
C PHE A 167 19.78 1.33 -12.53
N GLN A 168 18.56 1.85 -12.50
CA GLN A 168 18.16 3.02 -13.28
C GLN A 168 18.16 4.31 -12.45
N TYR A 169 17.93 4.19 -11.16
CA TYR A 169 17.89 5.31 -10.23
C TYR A 169 18.75 5.01 -9.01
N GLN A 170 19.62 5.96 -8.63
CA GLN A 170 20.41 5.95 -7.42
C GLN A 170 20.12 7.22 -6.62
N GLY A 171 20.08 7.10 -5.31
CA GLY A 171 19.82 8.23 -4.43
C GLY A 171 19.01 7.86 -3.20
N THR A 172 18.69 8.87 -2.41
CA THR A 172 17.89 8.75 -1.20
C THR A 172 16.69 9.67 -1.30
N ASP A 173 15.51 9.11 -1.20
CA ASP A 173 14.26 9.86 -1.14
C ASP A 173 13.73 9.85 0.30
N VAL A 174 13.29 11.02 0.79
CA VAL A 174 12.63 11.16 2.09
C VAL A 174 11.33 11.94 1.89
N LYS A 175 10.24 11.40 2.43
CA LYS A 175 8.93 12.07 2.44
C LYS A 175 8.46 12.21 3.88
N LEU A 176 8.07 13.43 4.24
CA LEU A 176 7.47 13.76 5.52
C LEU A 176 6.07 14.33 5.27
N SER A 177 5.08 13.84 6.01
CA SER A 177 3.71 14.36 5.92
C SER A 177 3.13 14.57 7.31
N ILE A 178 2.50 15.72 7.51
CA ILE A 178 1.76 16.09 8.72
C ILE A 178 0.38 16.57 8.29
N GLY A 179 -0.64 16.17 9.02
CA GLY A 179 -2.01 16.54 8.71
C GLY A 179 -2.93 16.59 9.93
N THR A 180 -4.20 16.78 9.67
CA THR A 180 -5.24 16.86 10.70
C THR A 180 -5.34 15.55 11.50
N LYS A 181 -5.86 15.63 12.73
CA LYS A 181 -5.98 14.48 13.64
C LYS A 181 -4.64 13.81 13.94
N LEU A 182 -3.56 14.58 14.03
CA LEU A 182 -2.19 14.11 14.19
C LEU A 182 -1.80 13.05 13.15
N HIS A 183 -2.27 13.23 11.91
CA HIS A 183 -1.72 12.47 10.80
C HIS A 183 -0.23 12.77 10.69
N ARG A 184 0.58 11.73 10.70
CA ARG A 184 2.03 11.79 10.62
C ARG A 184 2.53 10.63 9.79
N GLN A 185 3.46 10.92 8.88
CA GLN A 185 4.04 9.92 8.01
C GLN A 185 5.49 10.29 7.71
N ILE A 186 6.33 9.29 7.76
CA ILE A 186 7.74 9.35 7.39
C ILE A 186 7.98 8.17 6.47
N GLU A 187 8.50 8.45 5.28
CA GLU A 187 8.98 7.43 4.34
C GLU A 187 10.42 7.77 3.99
N ALA A 188 11.25 6.77 3.89
CA ALA A 188 12.61 6.89 3.41
C ALA A 188 12.97 5.70 2.54
N SER A 189 13.65 5.96 1.43
CA SER A 189 14.16 4.93 0.54
C SER A 189 15.53 5.30 0.01
N HIS A 190 16.39 4.30 -0.13
CA HIS A 190 17.74 4.45 -0.66
C HIS A 190 17.97 3.40 -1.74
N TYR A 191 18.58 3.84 -2.84
CA TYR A 191 18.85 3.05 -4.03
C TYR A 191 20.31 3.20 -4.39
N GLU A 192 20.99 2.07 -4.59
CA GLU A 192 22.42 2.04 -4.89
C GLU A 192 22.74 1.00 -5.94
N LYS A 193 23.51 1.39 -6.94
CA LYS A 193 24.13 0.51 -7.91
C LYS A 193 25.56 0.20 -7.45
N LEU A 194 25.79 -0.99 -6.91
CA LEU A 194 27.10 -1.40 -6.43
C LEU A 194 28.12 -1.58 -7.57
N ASN A 195 27.64 -2.13 -8.68
CA ASN A 195 28.43 -2.31 -9.92
C ASN A 195 27.44 -2.65 -11.07
N ASP A 196 27.96 -2.94 -12.26
CA ASP A 196 27.10 -3.25 -13.42
C ASP A 196 26.30 -4.55 -13.27
N LYS A 197 26.64 -5.39 -12.30
CA LYS A 197 25.97 -6.67 -12.05
C LYS A 197 25.09 -6.68 -10.81
N MET A 198 25.25 -5.75 -9.89
CA MET A 198 24.56 -5.76 -8.61
C MET A 198 24.04 -4.37 -8.25
N ALA A 199 22.78 -4.33 -7.81
CA ALA A 199 22.15 -3.14 -7.28
C ALA A 199 21.17 -3.52 -6.16
N PHE A 200 20.93 -2.61 -5.24
CA PHE A 200 19.95 -2.84 -4.16
C PHE A 200 19.14 -1.60 -3.87
N SER A 201 17.99 -1.80 -3.25
CA SER A 201 17.24 -0.75 -2.59
C SER A 201 16.78 -1.19 -1.21
N VAL A 202 16.68 -0.20 -0.30
CA VAL A 202 16.10 -0.36 1.02
C VAL A 202 15.12 0.78 1.24
N ALA A 203 13.92 0.46 1.65
CA ALA A 203 12.89 1.45 1.94
C ALA A 203 12.21 1.14 3.26
N GLY A 204 11.66 2.16 3.91
CA GLY A 204 10.89 2.00 5.13
C GLY A 204 9.91 3.15 5.32
N PHE A 205 8.87 2.88 6.10
CA PHE A 205 7.89 3.89 6.46
C PHE A 205 7.43 3.73 7.91
N TYR A 206 6.97 4.84 8.47
CA TYR A 206 6.17 4.91 9.68
C TYR A 206 5.00 5.85 9.42
N GLY A 207 3.78 5.42 9.72
CA GLY A 207 2.57 6.19 9.56
C GLY A 207 1.65 6.09 10.76
N GLY A 208 0.84 7.10 11.00
CA GLY A 208 -0.17 7.06 12.02
C GLY A 208 -1.12 8.25 12.00
N GLN A 209 -2.31 8.04 12.54
CA GLN A 209 -3.34 9.04 12.69
C GLN A 209 -4.19 8.71 13.92
N ASN A 210 -4.61 9.74 14.65
CA ASN A 210 -5.47 9.54 15.82
C ASN A 210 -6.93 9.21 15.45
N GLY A 211 -7.33 9.45 14.20
CA GLY A 211 -8.68 9.18 13.72
C GLY A 211 -9.70 10.30 14.02
N PHE A 212 -10.91 10.11 13.53
CA PHE A 212 -11.97 11.12 13.53
C PHE A 212 -13.02 10.88 14.59
N PHE A 213 -13.19 9.64 15.05
CA PHE A 213 -14.23 9.23 15.97
C PHE A 213 -13.72 9.14 17.41
N ARG A 214 -14.54 9.61 18.35
CA ARG A 214 -14.33 9.47 19.77
C ARG A 214 -15.29 8.44 20.35
N ASN A 215 -14.77 7.51 21.12
CA ASN A 215 -15.59 6.62 21.91
C ASN A 215 -16.24 7.40 23.07
N GLN A 216 -17.55 7.40 23.16
CA GLN A 216 -18.28 8.13 24.20
C GLN A 216 -18.07 7.53 25.60
N TYR A 217 -17.79 6.24 25.69
CA TYR A 217 -17.62 5.54 26.95
C TYR A 217 -16.39 6.00 27.74
N ASP A 218 -15.25 6.14 27.06
CA ASP A 218 -13.96 6.42 27.72
C ASP A 218 -13.20 7.62 27.10
N GLY A 219 -13.75 8.26 26.08
CA GLY A 219 -13.14 9.40 25.39
C GLY A 219 -11.96 9.04 24.49
N SER A 220 -11.63 7.76 24.33
CA SER A 220 -10.53 7.31 23.50
C SER A 220 -10.78 7.53 22.01
N HIS A 221 -9.73 7.44 21.19
CA HIS A 221 -9.86 7.46 19.73
C HIS A 221 -10.29 6.09 19.21
N ALA A 222 -11.49 6.03 18.64
CA ALA A 222 -12.10 4.78 18.20
C ALA A 222 -11.52 4.22 16.88
N ASP A 223 -10.88 5.06 16.08
CA ASP A 223 -10.33 4.73 14.75
C ASP A 223 -8.84 5.10 14.60
N LEU A 224 -8.09 5.14 15.71
CA LEU A 224 -6.64 5.37 15.69
C LEU A 224 -5.94 4.27 14.87
N ILE A 225 -5.01 4.68 14.01
CA ILE A 225 -4.15 3.78 13.26
C ILE A 225 -2.68 4.13 13.43
N ASN A 226 -1.84 3.12 13.57
CA ASN A 226 -0.39 3.21 13.49
C ASN A 226 0.13 2.03 12.67
N GLU A 227 1.06 2.33 11.78
CA GLU A 227 1.64 1.33 10.89
C GLU A 227 3.11 1.64 10.62
N PHE A 228 3.88 0.61 10.37
CA PHE A 228 5.26 0.73 9.93
C PHE A 228 5.64 -0.48 9.10
N GLY A 229 6.67 -0.31 8.31
CA GLY A 229 7.18 -1.40 7.49
C GLY A 229 8.53 -1.08 6.89
N GLY A 230 9.09 -2.06 6.23
CA GLY A 230 10.33 -1.96 5.51
C GLY A 230 10.44 -2.99 4.41
N LYS A 231 11.14 -2.61 3.35
CA LYS A 231 11.34 -3.40 2.15
C LYS A 231 12.81 -3.37 1.75
N GLY A 232 13.32 -4.52 1.39
CA GLY A 232 14.62 -4.69 0.76
C GLY A 232 14.49 -5.36 -0.59
N ARG A 233 15.22 -4.89 -1.58
CA ARG A 233 15.31 -5.50 -2.91
C ARG A 233 16.76 -5.59 -3.32
N PHE A 234 17.17 -6.73 -3.86
CA PHE A 234 18.51 -6.97 -4.37
C PHE A 234 18.45 -7.56 -5.77
N LEU A 235 19.04 -6.86 -6.73
CA LEU A 235 19.11 -7.26 -8.12
C LEU A 235 20.53 -7.76 -8.43
N TRP A 236 20.62 -8.95 -9.00
CA TRP A 236 21.90 -9.56 -9.38
C TRP A 236 21.84 -10.08 -10.82
N ARG A 237 22.78 -9.62 -11.63
CA ARG A 237 22.97 -9.97 -13.05
C ARG A 237 24.33 -10.63 -13.24
N PRO A 238 24.49 -11.91 -12.88
CA PRO A 238 25.79 -12.58 -13.01
C PRO A 238 26.30 -12.62 -14.45
N THR A 239 25.36 -12.69 -15.42
CA THR A 239 25.64 -12.62 -16.87
C THR A 239 24.60 -11.71 -17.53
N ASP A 240 24.85 -11.32 -18.79
CA ASP A 240 23.90 -10.51 -19.57
C ASP A 240 22.57 -11.25 -19.85
N ARG A 241 22.57 -12.56 -19.68
CA ARG A 241 21.40 -13.43 -19.95
C ARG A 241 20.65 -13.86 -18.70
N LEU A 242 21.24 -13.72 -17.51
CA LEU A 242 20.67 -14.22 -16.26
C LEU A 242 20.50 -13.11 -15.24
N ASN A 243 19.29 -12.93 -14.76
CA ASN A 243 18.95 -11.93 -13.77
C ASN A 243 18.21 -12.58 -12.59
N PHE A 244 18.61 -12.21 -11.39
CA PHE A 244 17.92 -12.53 -10.14
C PHE A 244 17.37 -11.26 -9.50
N ASP A 245 16.17 -11.35 -8.94
CA ASP A 245 15.46 -10.28 -8.22
C ASP A 245 14.98 -10.84 -6.87
N PHE A 246 15.64 -10.46 -5.79
CA PHE A 246 15.28 -10.85 -4.43
C PHE A 246 14.54 -9.72 -3.77
N ILE A 247 13.36 -10.00 -3.23
CA ILE A 247 12.51 -9.02 -2.58
C ILE A 247 12.09 -9.55 -1.22
N ALA A 248 12.13 -8.70 -0.20
CA ALA A 248 11.58 -8.95 1.12
C ALA A 248 10.87 -7.69 1.62
N ASP A 249 9.63 -7.82 2.04
CA ASP A 249 8.79 -6.74 2.57
C ASP A 249 8.15 -7.19 3.87
N TYR A 250 8.14 -6.30 4.86
CA TYR A 250 7.43 -6.48 6.12
C TYR A 250 6.58 -5.26 6.42
N GLN A 251 5.33 -5.48 6.79
CA GLN A 251 4.43 -4.43 7.26
C GLN A 251 3.69 -4.85 8.52
N TYR A 252 3.64 -3.93 9.49
CA TYR A 252 2.83 -4.02 10.68
C TYR A 252 1.77 -2.93 10.70
N THR A 253 0.53 -3.31 11.00
CA THR A 253 -0.58 -2.37 11.20
C THR A 253 -1.23 -2.65 12.55
N ARG A 254 -1.47 -1.60 13.32
CA ARG A 254 -2.33 -1.59 14.50
C ARG A 254 -3.39 -0.52 14.33
N GLN A 255 -4.64 -0.92 14.41
CA GLN A 255 -5.80 -0.04 14.27
C GLN A 255 -6.79 -0.29 15.40
N ASN A 256 -7.31 0.80 15.99
CA ASN A 256 -8.53 0.72 16.77
C ASN A 256 -9.67 0.63 15.75
N GLY A 257 -10.16 -0.58 15.52
CA GLY A 257 -11.10 -0.85 14.44
C GLY A 257 -12.55 -0.87 14.92
N PHE A 258 -13.45 -0.84 13.94
CA PHE A 258 -14.89 -0.99 14.13
C PHE A 258 -15.50 0.13 14.98
N PRO A 259 -15.30 1.41 14.63
CA PRO A 259 -15.86 2.55 15.34
C PRO A 259 -17.35 2.71 14.99
N TYR A 260 -18.13 1.63 15.17
CA TYR A 260 -19.53 1.64 14.83
C TYR A 260 -20.32 2.43 15.85
N GLY A 261 -21.14 3.33 15.34
CA GLY A 261 -22.18 4.01 16.09
C GLY A 261 -23.55 3.48 15.70
N GLN A 262 -24.50 3.64 16.59
CA GLN A 262 -25.89 3.31 16.33
C GLN A 262 -26.55 4.41 15.47
N VAL A 263 -27.43 4.04 14.57
CA VAL A 263 -28.34 4.97 13.92
C VAL A 263 -29.67 4.90 14.69
N VAL A 264 -30.13 6.03 15.19
CA VAL A 264 -31.41 6.14 15.92
C VAL A 264 -32.43 6.84 15.03
N THR A 265 -33.53 6.18 14.76
CA THR A 265 -34.65 6.72 14.00
C THR A 265 -35.66 7.46 14.91
N GLU A 266 -36.53 8.27 14.32
CA GLU A 266 -37.56 9.00 15.06
C GLU A 266 -38.57 8.04 15.70
N ASP A 267 -38.92 6.96 15.00
CA ASP A 267 -39.84 5.92 15.49
C ASP A 267 -39.27 5.16 16.69
N GLU A 268 -37.98 4.79 16.62
CA GLU A 268 -37.29 4.14 17.74
C GLU A 268 -37.21 5.04 18.97
N LEU A 269 -36.93 6.34 18.78
CA LEU A 269 -36.80 7.27 19.86
C LEU A 269 -38.16 7.56 20.51
N SER A 270 -39.23 7.67 19.71
CA SER A 270 -40.61 7.89 20.22
C SER A 270 -41.12 6.73 21.07
N SER A 271 -40.65 5.53 20.82
CA SER A 271 -40.96 4.29 21.58
C SER A 271 -40.03 4.04 22.76
N ALA A 272 -38.93 4.83 22.90
CA ALA A 272 -37.93 4.64 23.95
C ALA A 272 -38.46 5.00 25.34
N THR A 273 -38.35 4.06 26.27
CA THR A 273 -38.68 4.30 27.71
C THR A 273 -37.41 4.69 28.48
N ILE A 274 -37.57 5.15 29.72
CA ILE A 274 -36.43 5.52 30.60
C ILE A 274 -35.43 4.40 30.79
N THR A 275 -35.84 3.15 30.66
CA THR A 275 -34.97 1.95 30.76
C THR A 275 -34.38 1.53 29.41
N SER A 276 -34.80 2.18 28.32
CA SER A 276 -34.25 1.87 26.97
C SER A 276 -32.81 2.37 26.83
N PRO A 277 -31.92 1.61 26.20
CA PRO A 277 -30.58 2.09 25.79
C PRO A 277 -30.63 3.33 24.88
N LEU A 278 -31.77 3.61 24.25
CA LEU A 278 -31.99 4.76 23.37
C LEU A 278 -32.40 6.03 24.10
N TYR A 279 -32.72 5.93 25.43
CA TYR A 279 -33.19 7.05 26.19
C TYR A 279 -32.14 8.18 26.27
N GLY A 280 -32.56 9.37 25.92
CA GLY A 280 -31.66 10.54 25.89
C GLY A 280 -30.75 10.68 24.67
N LEU A 281 -30.78 9.72 23.73
CA LEU A 281 -30.12 9.88 22.45
C LEU A 281 -30.88 10.85 21.54
N LYS A 282 -30.24 11.26 20.46
CA LYS A 282 -30.85 12.11 19.42
C LYS A 282 -31.08 11.30 18.16
N VAL A 283 -32.05 11.69 17.34
CA VAL A 283 -32.24 11.14 16.01
C VAL A 283 -30.94 11.31 15.18
N GLY A 284 -30.55 10.30 14.45
CA GLY A 284 -29.38 10.30 13.57
C GLY A 284 -28.26 9.35 14.04
N THR A 285 -27.10 9.48 13.41
CA THR A 285 -25.93 8.65 13.70
C THR A 285 -25.28 9.08 15.02
N GLN A 286 -25.15 8.15 15.94
CA GLN A 286 -24.43 8.33 17.20
C GLN A 286 -22.94 8.06 17.02
N SER A 287 -22.10 8.67 17.87
CA SER A 287 -20.69 8.30 17.97
C SER A 287 -20.55 6.91 18.61
N PRO A 288 -19.45 6.21 18.39
CA PRO A 288 -19.18 4.92 19.05
C PRO A 288 -19.30 5.04 20.58
N ASN A 289 -19.94 4.08 21.21
CA ASN A 289 -20.07 3.98 22.65
C ASN A 289 -19.78 2.54 23.10
N GLN A 290 -18.51 2.18 23.04
CA GLN A 290 -18.01 0.81 23.24
C GLN A 290 -17.32 0.71 24.58
N ASN A 291 -17.75 -0.23 25.43
CA ASN A 291 -17.07 -0.52 26.72
C ASN A 291 -15.77 -1.30 26.53
N ARG A 292 -15.59 -1.87 25.35
CA ARG A 292 -14.36 -2.57 24.95
C ARG A 292 -13.91 -2.07 23.58
N GLN A 293 -12.80 -1.34 23.56
CA GLN A 293 -12.24 -0.80 22.33
C GLN A 293 -11.93 -1.89 21.31
N GLY A 294 -12.45 -1.76 20.09
CA GLY A 294 -12.07 -2.61 18.96
C GLY A 294 -10.56 -2.54 18.67
N ASN A 295 -9.97 -3.63 18.27
CA ASN A 295 -8.53 -3.70 17.98
C ASN A 295 -8.26 -4.63 16.81
N TYR A 296 -7.53 -4.12 15.84
CA TYR A 296 -7.01 -4.89 14.74
C TYR A 296 -5.48 -4.80 14.70
N ARG A 297 -4.82 -5.93 14.58
CA ARG A 297 -3.37 -6.02 14.40
C ARG A 297 -3.07 -6.96 13.26
N ARG A 298 -2.15 -6.54 12.41
CA ARG A 298 -1.75 -7.31 11.24
C ARG A 298 -0.24 -7.29 11.08
N ASN A 299 0.34 -8.46 10.86
CA ASN A 299 1.71 -8.64 10.41
C ASN A 299 1.69 -9.29 9.04
N ILE A 300 2.37 -8.71 8.07
CA ILE A 300 2.54 -9.27 6.74
C ILE A 300 4.03 -9.37 6.47
N ILE A 301 4.47 -10.52 5.98
CA ILE A 301 5.80 -10.71 5.41
C ILE A 301 5.59 -11.24 4.00
N ASN A 302 6.17 -10.57 3.01
CA ASN A 302 6.21 -11.03 1.63
C ASN A 302 7.66 -11.22 1.23
N THR A 303 7.98 -12.34 0.62
CA THR A 303 9.30 -12.58 0.04
C THR A 303 9.14 -13.10 -1.37
N GLY A 304 10.06 -12.73 -2.24
CA GLY A 304 10.05 -13.13 -3.64
C GLY A 304 11.43 -13.38 -4.23
N LEU A 305 11.48 -14.31 -5.15
CA LEU A 305 12.63 -14.59 -6.00
C LEU A 305 12.17 -14.60 -7.44
N GLY A 306 12.57 -13.58 -8.19
CA GLY A 306 12.43 -13.52 -9.64
C GLY A 306 13.67 -14.05 -10.32
N ILE A 307 13.52 -14.86 -11.35
CA ILE A 307 14.59 -15.35 -12.19
C ILE A 307 14.22 -15.11 -13.64
N LYS A 308 15.09 -14.43 -14.39
CA LYS A 308 14.95 -14.21 -15.82
C LYS A 308 16.18 -14.75 -16.53
N TYR A 309 15.98 -15.59 -17.53
CA TYR A 309 17.04 -16.13 -18.37
C TYR A 309 16.68 -15.96 -19.85
N ALA A 310 17.51 -15.23 -20.58
CA ALA A 310 17.40 -15.05 -22.03
C ALA A 310 18.24 -16.11 -22.75
N GLY A 311 17.59 -17.12 -23.29
CA GLY A 311 18.22 -18.19 -24.08
C GLY A 311 18.35 -17.83 -25.56
N ASN A 312 18.90 -18.72 -26.34
CA ASN A 312 18.95 -18.59 -27.79
C ASN A 312 17.61 -19.07 -28.39
N GLY A 313 16.71 -18.09 -28.67
CA GLY A 313 15.38 -18.39 -29.22
C GLY A 313 14.31 -18.74 -28.19
N PHE A 314 14.58 -18.58 -26.90
CA PHE A 314 13.60 -18.73 -25.82
C PHE A 314 13.96 -17.87 -24.61
N ASP A 315 12.95 -17.48 -23.83
CA ASP A 315 13.11 -16.78 -22.57
C ASP A 315 12.43 -17.56 -21.45
N ILE A 316 13.09 -17.64 -20.30
CA ILE A 316 12.52 -18.21 -19.07
C ILE A 316 12.33 -17.09 -18.06
N ASN A 317 11.10 -16.94 -17.60
CA ASN A 317 10.74 -16.02 -16.53
C ASN A 317 10.04 -16.79 -15.42
N SER A 318 10.56 -16.70 -14.21
CA SER A 318 10.00 -17.34 -13.03
C SER A 318 9.87 -16.33 -11.90
N MET A 319 8.74 -16.35 -11.18
CA MET A 319 8.55 -15.64 -9.95
C MET A 319 8.03 -16.61 -8.89
N THR A 320 8.82 -16.83 -7.86
CA THR A 320 8.42 -17.60 -6.69
C THR A 320 8.23 -16.65 -5.52
N SER A 321 7.08 -16.69 -4.90
CA SER A 321 6.77 -15.82 -3.75
C SER A 321 6.23 -16.60 -2.58
N TRP A 322 6.49 -16.10 -1.39
CA TRP A 322 5.94 -16.60 -0.15
C TRP A 322 5.38 -15.44 0.67
N GLN A 323 4.16 -15.63 1.20
CA GLN A 323 3.49 -14.67 2.05
C GLN A 323 3.15 -15.30 3.39
N PHE A 324 3.54 -14.63 4.48
CA PHE A 324 3.07 -14.90 5.81
C PHE A 324 2.17 -13.76 6.28
N LEU A 325 0.98 -14.11 6.74
CA LEU A 325 0.00 -13.19 7.26
C LEU A 325 -0.48 -13.67 8.63
N ARG A 326 -0.43 -12.79 9.61
CA ARG A 326 -1.02 -13.01 10.92
C ARG A 326 -1.89 -11.82 11.31
N ASP A 327 -3.18 -12.11 11.45
CA ASP A 327 -4.20 -11.16 11.87
C ASP A 327 -4.68 -11.44 13.30
N TYR A 328 -4.99 -10.40 14.02
CA TYR A 328 -5.76 -10.42 15.25
C TYR A 328 -6.84 -9.35 15.18
N MET A 329 -8.06 -9.72 15.44
CA MET A 329 -9.22 -8.83 15.44
C MET A 329 -10.02 -9.01 16.72
N LEU A 330 -10.32 -7.89 17.37
CA LEU A 330 -11.29 -7.77 18.44
C LEU A 330 -12.34 -6.76 18.03
N MET A 331 -13.60 -7.12 18.14
CA MET A 331 -14.73 -6.26 17.85
C MET A 331 -15.70 -6.34 19.02
N ASP A 332 -16.19 -5.19 19.48
CA ASP A 332 -17.33 -5.07 20.40
C ASP A 332 -18.60 -5.00 19.55
N ILE A 333 -19.60 -5.82 19.85
CA ILE A 333 -20.83 -5.97 19.04
C ILE A 333 -22.03 -5.57 19.92
#